data_2211f0950ccba875b4e51351bf183ae0
#
_entry.id   2211f0950ccba875b4e51351bf183ae0
#
_cell.length_a   1.000
_cell.length_b   1.000
_cell.length_c   1.000
_cell.angle_alpha   90.00
_cell.angle_beta   90.00
_cell.angle_gamma   90.00
#
_symmetry.space_group_name_H-M   'P 1'
#
loop_
_entity.id
_entity.type
_entity.pdbx_description
1 polymer ?
#
loop_
_entity_poly.entity_id
_entity_poly.type
_entity_poly.pdbx_seq_one_letter_code
_entity_poly.pdbx_strand_id
1 'polypeptide(L)'
;RLTVLLNEPRFKTGRDNLDKVISIVRGQDARSDETEMLRNVLNRYIQETDLIEFIGRVEAKCEEKIYTKKRKVFGELIEISAREGHALANAANAIKHVRNAIVHSSDRYNRDECHIPLSDSENTIEEFIPLVRYMAEKVIYGTAI
;
A
#
# COMPACT_ATOMS: atom_id res chain seq x y z
N ARG A 1 -2.87 17.52 -14.13
CA ARG A 1 -3.98 18.32 -13.56
C ARG A 1 -3.53 19.69 -13.11
N LEU A 2 -2.41 19.83 -12.40
CA LEU A 2 -1.85 21.13 -11.99
C LEU A 2 -1.54 22.02 -13.21
N THR A 3 -0.89 21.45 -14.22
CA THR A 3 -0.53 22.15 -15.47
C THR A 3 -1.76 22.65 -16.24
N VAL A 4 -2.86 21.87 -16.22
CA VAL A 4 -4.13 22.26 -16.84
C VAL A 4 -4.75 23.43 -16.09
N LEU A 5 -4.71 23.39 -14.74
CA LEU A 5 -5.28 24.44 -13.89
C LEU A 5 -4.52 25.76 -14.03
N LEU A 6 -3.18 25.71 -14.11
CA LEU A 6 -2.31 26.89 -14.29
C LEU A 6 -2.44 27.51 -15.68
N ASN A 7 -2.81 26.72 -16.68
CA ASN A 7 -3.00 27.18 -18.07
C ASN A 7 -4.45 27.63 -18.37
N GLU A 8 -5.36 27.58 -17.40
CA GLU A 8 -6.71 28.12 -17.62
C GLU A 8 -6.67 29.63 -17.79
N PRO A 9 -7.33 30.19 -18.86
CA PRO A 9 -7.30 31.63 -19.14
C PRO A 9 -7.91 32.50 -18.03
N ARG A 10 -8.67 31.89 -17.10
CA ARG A 10 -9.33 32.54 -15.97
C ARG A 10 -8.62 32.35 -14.64
N PHE A 11 -7.45 31.66 -14.63
CA PHE A 11 -6.71 31.46 -13.40
C PHE A 11 -6.11 32.81 -12.95
N LYS A 12 -6.69 33.38 -11.89
CA LYS A 12 -6.15 34.57 -11.23
C LYS A 12 -5.42 34.14 -9.96
N THR A 13 -4.25 34.72 -9.72
CA THR A 13 -3.48 34.55 -8.48
C THR A 13 -4.21 35.20 -7.30
N GLY A 14 -5.27 34.55 -6.83
CA GLY A 14 -5.98 34.92 -5.61
C GLY A 14 -5.74 33.88 -4.51
N ARG A 15 -5.98 34.27 -3.26
CA ARG A 15 -5.79 33.40 -2.08
C ARG A 15 -6.53 32.06 -2.23
N ASP A 16 -7.78 32.11 -2.72
CA ASP A 16 -8.61 30.91 -2.92
C ASP A 16 -8.05 29.96 -3.99
N ASN A 17 -7.37 30.50 -5.00
CA ASN A 17 -6.75 29.69 -6.04
C ASN A 17 -5.41 29.13 -5.58
N LEU A 18 -4.66 29.83 -4.74
CA LEU A 18 -3.49 29.32 -4.05
C LEU A 18 -3.84 28.15 -3.11
N ASP A 19 -4.91 28.28 -2.35
CA ASP A 19 -5.40 27.20 -1.47
C ASP A 19 -5.84 25.98 -2.27
N LYS A 20 -6.46 26.18 -3.45
CA LYS A 20 -6.77 25.08 -4.38
C LYS A 20 -5.51 24.40 -4.94
N VAL A 21 -4.51 25.20 -5.34
CA VAL A 21 -3.22 24.65 -5.81
C VAL A 21 -2.53 23.88 -4.69
N ILE A 22 -2.46 24.44 -3.49
CA ILE A 22 -1.87 23.80 -2.32
C ILE A 22 -2.61 22.50 -1.96
N SER A 23 -3.94 22.51 -2.02
CA SER A 23 -4.74 21.31 -1.74
C SER A 23 -4.54 20.22 -2.80
N ILE A 24 -4.42 20.60 -4.07
CA ILE A 24 -4.12 19.67 -5.17
C ILE A 24 -2.71 19.10 -5.02
N VAL A 25 -1.72 19.93 -4.71
CA VAL A 25 -0.33 19.50 -4.49
C VAL A 25 -0.25 18.60 -3.27
N ARG A 26 -0.81 18.98 -2.13
CA ARG A 26 -0.81 18.17 -0.90
C ARG A 26 -1.63 16.91 -1.00
N GLY A 27 -2.71 16.92 -1.78
CA GLY A 27 -3.62 15.77 -1.92
C GLY A 27 -3.19 14.75 -2.98
N GLN A 28 -2.46 15.16 -4.02
CA GLN A 28 -2.06 14.30 -5.13
C GLN A 28 -0.62 13.77 -5.03
N ASP A 29 0.33 14.58 -4.54
CA ASP A 29 1.75 14.19 -4.59
C ASP A 29 2.16 13.13 -3.56
N ALA A 30 1.55 13.13 -2.37
CA ALA A 30 2.05 12.25 -1.30
C ALA A 30 1.43 10.84 -1.31
N ARG A 31 0.21 10.65 -1.80
CA ARG A 31 -0.50 9.36 -1.64
C ARG A 31 -0.62 8.51 -2.90
N SER A 32 -0.86 9.12 -4.06
CA SER A 32 -0.95 8.36 -5.31
C SER A 32 0.43 7.97 -5.84
N ASP A 33 1.42 8.86 -5.72
CA ASP A 33 2.78 8.63 -6.18
C ASP A 33 3.48 7.46 -5.48
N GLU A 34 3.43 7.39 -4.14
CA GLU A 34 4.08 6.30 -3.40
C GLU A 34 3.56 4.92 -3.79
N THR A 35 2.23 4.78 -3.98
CA THR A 35 1.66 3.49 -4.36
C THR A 35 1.99 3.12 -5.79
N GLU A 36 1.98 4.09 -6.68
CA GLU A 36 2.34 3.89 -8.09
C GLU A 36 3.82 3.57 -8.23
N MET A 37 4.69 4.29 -7.52
CA MET A 37 6.12 3.99 -7.46
C MET A 37 6.39 2.58 -6.92
N LEU A 38 5.73 2.19 -5.82
CA LEU A 38 5.85 0.84 -5.27
C LEU A 38 5.39 -0.21 -6.29
N ARG A 39 4.24 -0.03 -6.93
CA ARG A 39 3.74 -0.95 -7.97
C ARG A 39 4.72 -1.07 -9.13
N ASN A 40 5.28 0.04 -9.60
CA ASN A 40 6.25 0.04 -10.70
C ASN A 40 7.51 -0.74 -10.34
N VAL A 41 8.03 -0.58 -9.12
CA VAL A 41 9.16 -1.36 -8.63
C VAL A 41 8.81 -2.84 -8.55
N LEU A 42 7.67 -3.18 -7.96
CA LEU A 42 7.26 -4.58 -7.82
C LEU A 42 7.04 -5.25 -9.18
N ASN A 43 6.36 -4.58 -10.12
CA ASN A 43 6.16 -5.09 -11.47
C ASN A 43 7.47 -5.32 -12.24
N ARG A 44 8.51 -4.57 -11.92
CA ARG A 44 9.82 -4.72 -12.57
C ARG A 44 10.58 -5.95 -12.10
N TYR A 45 10.47 -6.32 -10.83
CA TYR A 45 11.33 -7.32 -10.19
C TYR A 45 10.59 -8.59 -9.76
N ILE A 46 9.26 -8.60 -9.75
CA ILE A 46 8.47 -9.73 -9.30
C ILE A 46 7.55 -10.19 -10.43
N GLN A 47 7.65 -11.46 -10.79
CA GLN A 47 6.64 -12.09 -11.63
C GLN A 47 5.40 -12.37 -10.79
N GLU A 48 4.24 -11.98 -11.30
CA GLU A 48 2.98 -12.08 -10.53
C GLU A 48 2.61 -13.54 -10.22
N THR A 49 2.94 -14.45 -11.14
CA THR A 49 2.80 -15.91 -10.93
C THR A 49 3.60 -16.40 -9.74
N ASP A 50 4.84 -15.93 -9.57
CA ASP A 50 5.71 -16.29 -8.43
C ASP A 50 5.12 -15.78 -7.11
N LEU A 51 4.53 -14.58 -7.11
CA LEU A 51 3.86 -14.02 -5.94
C LEU A 51 2.64 -14.85 -5.55
N ILE A 52 1.80 -15.23 -6.53
CA ILE A 52 0.61 -16.06 -6.31
C ILE A 52 1.02 -17.41 -5.73
N GLU A 53 2.06 -18.04 -6.29
CA GLU A 53 2.58 -19.31 -5.77
C GLU A 53 3.14 -19.15 -4.33
N PHE A 54 3.87 -18.07 -4.06
CA PHE A 54 4.37 -17.77 -2.72
C PHE A 54 3.21 -17.63 -1.72
N ILE A 55 2.18 -16.86 -2.05
CA ILE A 55 0.98 -16.69 -1.21
C ILE A 55 0.34 -18.05 -0.93
N GLY A 56 0.15 -18.88 -1.96
CA GLY A 56 -0.41 -20.23 -1.80
C GLY A 56 0.41 -21.12 -0.88
N ARG A 57 1.75 -21.05 -0.95
CA ARG A 57 2.66 -21.81 -0.06
C ARG A 57 2.60 -21.33 1.40
N VAL A 58 2.46 -20.04 1.63
CA VAL A 58 2.31 -19.49 2.99
C VAL A 58 0.97 -19.90 3.58
N GLU A 59 -0.11 -19.70 2.84
CA GLU A 59 -1.46 -20.03 3.30
C GLU A 59 -1.69 -21.52 3.51
N ALA A 60 -0.98 -22.38 2.78
CA ALA A 60 -1.03 -23.83 3.00
C ALA A 60 -0.49 -24.28 4.37
N LYS A 61 0.30 -23.42 5.03
CA LYS A 61 0.85 -23.67 6.38
C LYS A 61 0.04 -22.99 7.49
N CYS A 62 -0.93 -22.17 7.13
CA CYS A 62 -1.79 -21.46 8.06
C CYS A 62 -3.13 -22.21 8.21
N GLU A 63 -3.74 -22.11 9.38
CA GLU A 63 -5.08 -22.63 9.61
C GLU A 63 -6.14 -21.88 8.81
N GLU A 64 -5.93 -20.59 8.61
CA GLU A 64 -6.80 -19.72 7.82
C GLU A 64 -6.04 -19.04 6.67
N LYS A 65 -6.79 -18.68 5.63
CA LYS A 65 -6.27 -17.85 4.53
C LYS A 65 -6.11 -16.41 5.01
N ILE A 66 -4.86 -15.99 5.17
CA ILE A 66 -4.53 -14.68 5.74
C ILE A 66 -4.46 -13.57 4.69
N TYR A 67 -4.19 -13.90 3.42
CA TYR A 67 -4.04 -12.93 2.32
C TYR A 67 -5.20 -12.97 1.34
N THR A 68 -5.63 -14.18 0.92
CA THR A 68 -6.63 -14.34 -0.14
C THR A 68 -8.08 -14.29 0.35
N LYS A 69 -8.31 -14.39 1.65
CA LYS A 69 -9.63 -14.17 2.27
C LYS A 69 -9.79 -12.69 2.61
N LYS A 70 -10.89 -12.09 2.19
CA LYS A 70 -11.25 -10.72 2.55
C LYS A 70 -11.43 -10.61 4.06
N ARG A 71 -10.62 -9.78 4.71
CA ARG A 71 -10.67 -9.56 6.15
C ARG A 71 -10.39 -8.12 6.52
N LYS A 72 -10.81 -7.73 7.71
CA LYS A 72 -10.54 -6.38 8.24
C LYS A 72 -9.12 -6.33 8.80
N VAL A 73 -8.31 -5.40 8.30
CA VAL A 73 -6.92 -5.13 8.71
C VAL A 73 -6.80 -3.64 8.97
N PHE A 74 -6.56 -3.22 10.20
CA PHE A 74 -6.48 -1.82 10.60
C PHE A 74 -7.61 -0.95 10.02
N GLY A 75 -8.86 -1.40 10.20
CA GLY A 75 -10.05 -0.66 9.80
C GLY A 75 -10.50 -0.86 8.35
N GLU A 76 -9.63 -1.30 7.45
CA GLU A 76 -9.94 -1.52 6.03
C GLU A 76 -10.12 -3.00 5.69
N LEU A 77 -10.94 -3.27 4.68
CA LEU A 77 -11.11 -4.62 4.15
C LEU A 77 -10.01 -4.89 3.13
N ILE A 78 -9.11 -5.81 3.48
CA ILE A 78 -7.96 -6.22 2.67
C ILE A 78 -8.19 -7.62 2.11
N GLU A 79 -7.85 -7.77 0.84
CA GLU A 79 -7.81 -9.04 0.12
C GLU A 79 -6.73 -8.94 -0.96
N ILE A 80 -5.85 -9.92 -1.02
CA ILE A 80 -4.87 -10.05 -2.10
C ILE A 80 -5.40 -11.12 -3.05
N SER A 81 -6.00 -10.69 -4.15
CA SER A 81 -6.53 -11.60 -5.15
C SER A 81 -5.41 -12.47 -5.74
N ALA A 82 -5.59 -13.78 -5.71
CA ALA A 82 -4.68 -14.73 -6.37
C ALA A 82 -4.97 -14.85 -7.88
N ARG A 83 -5.27 -13.73 -8.54
CA ARG A 83 -5.52 -13.65 -9.99
C ARG A 83 -4.46 -12.79 -10.63
N GLU A 84 -3.96 -13.25 -11.79
CA GLU A 84 -3.06 -12.46 -12.64
C GLU A 84 -3.69 -11.11 -13.00
N GLY A 85 -2.87 -10.07 -13.03
CA GLY A 85 -3.29 -8.70 -13.27
C GLY A 85 -3.75 -7.94 -12.01
N HIS A 86 -3.91 -8.61 -10.87
CA HIS A 86 -4.41 -8.00 -9.64
C HIS A 86 -3.54 -8.24 -8.40
N ALA A 87 -2.82 -9.35 -8.34
CA ALA A 87 -2.11 -9.79 -7.14
C ALA A 87 -1.04 -8.78 -6.68
N LEU A 88 -0.18 -8.29 -7.59
CA LEU A 88 0.85 -7.30 -7.27
C LEU A 88 0.26 -5.96 -6.81
N ALA A 89 -0.79 -5.49 -7.48
CA ALA A 89 -1.44 -4.24 -7.10
C ALA A 89 -2.12 -4.33 -5.73
N ASN A 90 -2.81 -5.44 -5.45
CA ASN A 90 -3.44 -5.68 -4.15
C ASN A 90 -2.39 -5.83 -3.04
N ALA A 91 -1.28 -6.54 -3.30
CA ALA A 91 -0.19 -6.68 -2.35
C ALA A 91 0.48 -5.33 -2.03
N ALA A 92 0.74 -4.50 -3.05
CA ALA A 92 1.28 -3.15 -2.85
C ALA A 92 0.35 -2.29 -1.97
N ASN A 93 -0.95 -2.33 -2.24
CA ASN A 93 -1.94 -1.61 -1.44
C ASN A 93 -1.99 -2.11 0.01
N ALA A 94 -1.98 -3.43 0.21
CA ALA A 94 -2.00 -4.05 1.52
C ALA A 94 -0.77 -3.65 2.35
N ILE A 95 0.43 -3.73 1.76
CA ILE A 95 1.69 -3.33 2.43
C ILE A 95 1.67 -1.85 2.79
N LYS A 96 1.24 -0.98 1.86
CA LYS A 96 1.12 0.46 2.15
C LYS A 96 0.14 0.73 3.29
N HIS A 97 -1.00 0.03 3.29
CA HIS A 97 -2.00 0.19 4.34
C HIS A 97 -1.46 -0.21 5.71
N VAL A 98 -0.82 -1.38 5.81
CA VAL A 98 -0.18 -1.86 7.06
C VAL A 98 0.93 -0.90 7.51
N ARG A 99 1.81 -0.46 6.59
CA ARG A 99 2.85 0.53 6.91
C ARG A 99 2.24 1.83 7.45
N ASN A 100 1.16 2.32 6.86
CA ASN A 100 0.52 3.55 7.32
C ASN A 100 -0.14 3.38 8.69
N ALA A 101 -0.68 2.21 9.01
CA ALA A 101 -1.22 1.91 10.33
C ALA A 101 -0.13 1.93 11.42
N ILE A 102 1.10 1.57 11.07
CA ILE A 102 2.26 1.62 11.99
C ILE A 102 2.77 3.05 12.13
N VAL A 103 3.03 3.73 11.00
CA VAL A 103 3.72 5.04 10.99
C VAL A 103 2.83 6.15 11.54
N HIS A 104 1.53 6.09 11.29
CA HIS A 104 0.56 7.11 11.70
C HIS A 104 -0.28 6.70 12.91
N SER A 105 0.23 5.78 13.73
CA SER A 105 -0.49 5.28 14.92
C SER A 105 -0.78 6.37 15.94
N SER A 106 0.09 7.37 16.07
CA SER A 106 -0.09 8.51 16.98
C SER A 106 -1.13 9.53 16.53
N ASP A 107 -1.44 9.57 15.24
CA ASP A 107 -2.27 10.62 14.64
C ASP A 107 -3.73 10.20 14.50
N ARG A 108 -4.06 8.95 14.83
CA ARG A 108 -5.40 8.38 14.68
C ARG A 108 -6.11 8.23 16.01
N TYR A 109 -7.33 8.75 16.09
CA TYR A 109 -8.19 8.62 17.28
C TYR A 109 -8.84 7.23 17.40
N ASN A 110 -8.97 6.50 16.29
CA ASN A 110 -9.62 5.19 16.27
C ASN A 110 -8.55 4.08 16.43
N ARG A 111 -8.59 3.38 17.57
CA ARG A 111 -7.65 2.30 17.90
C ARG A 111 -7.69 1.13 16.90
N ASP A 112 -8.82 0.89 16.26
CA ASP A 112 -8.99 -0.20 15.29
C ASP A 112 -8.27 0.08 13.95
N GLU A 113 -7.87 1.33 13.71
CA GLU A 113 -7.24 1.78 12.47
C GLU A 113 -5.73 1.94 12.56
N CYS A 114 -5.13 1.66 13.71
CA CYS A 114 -3.70 1.83 13.93
C CYS A 114 -3.08 0.67 14.70
N HIS A 115 -1.77 0.53 14.55
CA HIS A 115 -0.98 -0.40 15.35
C HIS A 115 -0.80 0.15 16.75
N ILE A 116 -1.06 -0.67 17.76
CA ILE A 116 -0.80 -0.38 19.17
C ILE A 116 0.24 -1.41 19.65
N PRO A 117 1.44 -0.98 20.05
CA PRO A 117 2.45 -1.88 20.61
C PRO A 117 1.89 -2.68 21.80
N LEU A 118 2.30 -3.93 21.91
CA LEU A 118 1.89 -4.86 22.96
C LEU A 118 0.37 -5.17 22.96
N SER A 119 -0.27 -5.12 21.79
CA SER A 119 -1.67 -5.51 21.60
C SER A 119 -1.80 -6.60 20.55
N ASP A 120 -3.01 -7.13 20.36
CA ASP A 120 -3.32 -8.15 19.34
C ASP A 120 -3.01 -7.67 17.91
N SER A 121 -2.81 -6.36 17.70
CA SER A 121 -2.40 -5.81 16.41
C SER A 121 -1.00 -6.25 15.99
N GLU A 122 -0.15 -6.72 16.90
CA GLU A 122 1.15 -7.31 16.58
C GLU A 122 1.01 -8.58 15.75
N ASN A 123 0.06 -9.44 16.08
CA ASN A 123 -0.22 -10.66 15.31
C ASN A 123 -0.55 -10.32 13.85
N THR A 124 -1.32 -9.26 13.63
CA THR A 124 -1.65 -8.79 12.29
C THR A 124 -0.40 -8.34 11.51
N ILE A 125 0.54 -7.66 12.18
CA ILE A 125 1.81 -7.26 11.55
C ILE A 125 2.67 -8.48 11.23
N GLU A 126 2.79 -9.42 12.17
CA GLU A 126 3.58 -10.65 11.99
C GLU A 126 3.10 -11.45 10.78
N GLU A 127 1.81 -11.50 10.51
CA GLU A 127 1.24 -12.16 9.32
C GLU A 127 1.69 -11.50 8.01
N PHE A 128 1.98 -10.20 7.99
CA PHE A 128 2.46 -9.50 6.79
C PHE A 128 3.99 -9.56 6.60
N ILE A 129 4.76 -9.90 7.64
CA ILE A 129 6.22 -9.99 7.56
C ILE A 129 6.70 -10.92 6.43
N PRO A 130 6.18 -12.15 6.26
CA PRO A 130 6.62 -13.04 5.19
C PRO A 130 6.41 -12.43 3.80
N LEU A 131 5.28 -11.76 3.57
CA LEU A 131 4.98 -11.11 2.30
C LEU A 131 5.94 -9.96 2.01
N VAL A 132 6.13 -9.06 2.97
CA VAL A 132 7.06 -7.92 2.84
C VAL A 132 8.49 -8.41 2.59
N ARG A 133 8.93 -9.42 3.35
CA ARG A 133 10.25 -10.01 3.21
C ARG A 133 10.46 -10.62 1.82
N TYR A 134 9.52 -11.43 1.35
CA TYR A 134 9.57 -12.01 0.02
C TYR A 134 9.72 -10.94 -1.07
N MET A 135 8.90 -9.89 -1.01
CA MET A 135 8.94 -8.81 -1.99
C MET A 135 10.25 -8.02 -1.92
N ALA A 136 10.73 -7.72 -0.71
CA ALA A 136 12.01 -7.04 -0.51
C ALA A 136 13.18 -7.86 -1.06
N GLU A 137 13.24 -9.16 -0.77
CA GLU A 137 14.27 -10.06 -1.28
C GLU A 137 14.29 -10.10 -2.82
N LYS A 138 13.13 -10.21 -3.46
CA LYS A 138 13.04 -10.19 -4.94
C LYS A 138 13.56 -8.89 -5.54
N VAL A 139 13.23 -7.74 -4.94
CA VAL A 139 13.72 -6.43 -5.39
C VAL A 139 15.24 -6.31 -5.18
N ILE A 140 15.74 -6.65 -3.99
CA ILE A 140 17.16 -6.55 -3.65
C ILE A 140 17.99 -7.44 -4.60
N TYR A 141 17.62 -8.71 -4.77
CA TYR A 141 18.35 -9.62 -5.66
C TYR A 141 18.22 -9.21 -7.12
N GLY A 142 17.08 -8.69 -7.55
CA GLY A 142 16.88 -8.19 -8.91
C GLY A 142 17.68 -6.92 -9.23
N THR A 143 18.06 -6.14 -8.22
CA THR A 143 18.90 -4.93 -8.39
C THR A 143 20.39 -5.20 -8.27
N ALA A 144 20.80 -6.35 -7.74
CA ALA A 144 22.20 -6.70 -7.48
C ALA A 144 22.97 -7.24 -8.72
N ILE A 145 22.35 -7.23 -9.89
CA ILE A 145 22.94 -7.73 -11.15
C ILE A 145 23.56 -6.59 -11.94
#